data_7f8b1e89b84f57feedb4806b7f4982a9
#
_entry.id   7f8b1e89b84f57feedb4806b7f4982a9
#
_cell.length_a   1.000
_cell.length_b   1.000
_cell.length_c   1.000
_cell.angle_alpha   90.00
_cell.angle_beta   90.00
_cell.angle_gamma   90.00
#
_symmetry.space_group_name_H-M   'P 1'
#
loop_
_entity.id
_entity.type
_entity.pdbx_description
1 polymer ?
#
loop_
_entity_poly.entity_id
_entity_poly.type
_entity_poly.pdbx_seq_one_letter_code
_entity_poly.pdbx_strand_id
1 'polypeptide(L)'
;MFMRDPTRGGLSGVVSDLAEQSGLHLALDEPNIPIRPETRYAAEMLGLDPLDVANEGKVVVVIRPSEVEEALQVMREHPLGRKAEKIGEFGAKRDGLCELITEVGGRRIIQKPYGEELPRIC
;
A
#
# COMPACT_ATOMS: atom_id res chain seq x y z
N MET A 1 15.20 7.74 0.29
CA MET A 1 14.03 7.47 1.15
C MET A 1 12.85 8.28 0.67
N PHE A 2 11.67 7.69 0.65
CA PHE A 2 10.43 8.33 0.23
C PHE A 2 9.36 8.04 1.27
N MET A 3 8.52 9.03 1.58
CA MET A 3 7.41 8.90 2.54
C MET A 3 6.19 9.61 2.02
N ARG A 4 5.02 8.99 2.10
CA ARG A 4 3.78 9.58 1.64
C ARG A 4 2.58 9.00 2.38
N ASP A 5 1.58 9.84 2.65
CA ASP A 5 0.30 9.44 3.25
C ASP A 5 -0.63 8.87 2.17
N PRO A 6 -1.34 7.77 2.44
CA PRO A 6 -2.34 7.25 1.50
C PRO A 6 -3.68 7.97 1.64
N THR A 7 -3.71 9.30 1.49
CA THR A 7 -4.91 10.10 1.70
C THR A 7 -5.83 10.10 0.49
N ARG A 8 -5.31 10.30 -0.73
CA ARG A 8 -6.11 10.26 -1.95
C ARG A 8 -5.93 8.93 -2.67
N GLY A 9 -7.06 8.27 -2.98
CA GLY A 9 -7.03 6.99 -3.67
C GLY A 9 -6.45 5.86 -2.81
N GLY A 10 -6.26 6.09 -1.51
CA GLY A 10 -5.76 5.10 -0.58
C GLY A 10 -4.37 4.59 -0.95
N LEU A 11 -4.07 3.37 -0.51
CA LEU A 11 -2.80 2.72 -0.83
C LEU A 11 -2.66 2.50 -2.33
N SER A 12 -3.75 2.14 -3.01
CA SER A 12 -3.74 1.92 -4.47
C SER A 12 -3.21 3.14 -5.23
N GLY A 13 -3.63 4.33 -4.83
CA GLY A 13 -3.16 5.57 -5.44
C GLY A 13 -1.66 5.78 -5.26
N VAL A 14 -1.17 5.59 -4.03
CA VAL A 14 0.25 5.78 -3.72
C VAL A 14 1.14 4.80 -4.49
N VAL A 15 0.81 3.51 -4.44
CA VAL A 15 1.66 2.48 -5.07
C VAL A 15 1.61 2.54 -6.58
N SER A 16 0.46 2.89 -7.16
CA SER A 16 0.35 3.11 -8.60
C SER A 16 1.22 4.26 -9.05
N ASP A 17 1.20 5.38 -8.32
CA ASP A 17 2.04 6.54 -8.63
C ASP A 17 3.53 6.19 -8.49
N LEU A 18 3.90 5.46 -7.45
CA LEU A 18 5.29 5.04 -7.26
C LEU A 18 5.80 4.17 -8.40
N ALA A 19 5.01 3.19 -8.82
CA ALA A 19 5.37 2.32 -9.93
C ALA A 19 5.50 3.12 -11.23
N GLU A 20 4.53 3.97 -11.51
CA GLU A 20 4.52 4.80 -12.72
C GLU A 20 5.71 5.76 -12.76
N GLN A 21 5.94 6.50 -11.68
CA GLN A 21 7.00 7.50 -11.62
C GLN A 21 8.39 6.88 -11.63
N SER A 22 8.58 5.75 -10.98
CA SER A 22 9.86 5.04 -10.99
C SER A 22 10.11 4.31 -12.31
N GLY A 23 9.05 3.97 -13.03
CA GLY A 23 9.13 3.13 -14.21
C GLY A 23 9.43 1.66 -13.92
N LEU A 24 9.50 1.28 -12.66
CA LEU A 24 9.82 -0.08 -12.24
C LEU A 24 8.56 -0.86 -11.86
N HIS A 25 8.68 -2.18 -11.88
CA HIS A 25 7.63 -3.06 -11.41
C HIS A 25 7.62 -3.08 -9.88
N LEU A 26 6.45 -2.85 -9.28
CA LEU A 26 6.27 -2.93 -7.83
C LEU A 26 5.36 -4.11 -7.52
N ALA A 27 5.85 -5.06 -6.73
CA ALA A 27 5.08 -6.22 -6.30
C ALA A 27 4.71 -6.08 -4.83
N LEU A 28 3.43 -6.16 -4.52
CA LEU A 28 2.91 -6.11 -3.15
C LEU A 28 2.39 -7.49 -2.74
N ASP A 29 2.58 -7.83 -1.49
CA ASP A 29 2.05 -9.06 -0.89
C ASP A 29 0.82 -8.73 -0.04
N GLU A 30 -0.36 -9.11 -0.50
CA GLU A 30 -1.61 -8.81 0.19
C GLU A 30 -1.62 -9.23 1.66
N PRO A 31 -1.15 -10.44 2.03
CA PRO A 31 -1.16 -10.85 3.43
C PRO A 31 -0.37 -9.94 4.36
N ASN A 32 0.62 -9.24 3.83
CA ASN A 32 1.48 -8.37 4.63
C ASN A 32 0.94 -6.96 4.80
N ILE A 33 -0.11 -6.61 4.08
CA ILE A 33 -0.71 -5.27 4.19
C ILE A 33 -1.61 -5.26 5.43
N PRO A 34 -1.30 -4.44 6.45
CA PRO A 34 -2.10 -4.43 7.69
C PRO A 34 -3.43 -3.72 7.47
N ILE A 35 -4.50 -4.49 7.42
CA ILE A 35 -5.88 -4.00 7.34
C ILE A 35 -6.64 -4.56 8.51
N ARG A 36 -7.30 -3.69 9.28
CA ARG A 36 -8.11 -4.12 10.41
C ARG A 36 -9.30 -4.96 9.92
N PRO A 37 -9.68 -6.03 10.62
CA PRO A 37 -10.84 -6.84 10.22
C PRO A 37 -12.12 -6.03 10.05
N GLU A 38 -12.36 -5.06 10.94
CA GLU A 38 -13.54 -4.20 10.86
C GLU A 38 -13.57 -3.38 9.58
N THR A 39 -12.41 -2.87 9.17
CA THR A 39 -12.28 -2.11 7.92
C THR A 39 -12.55 -3.00 6.72
N ARG A 40 -12.02 -4.22 6.73
CA ARG A 40 -12.24 -5.19 5.66
C ARG A 40 -13.71 -5.55 5.53
N TYR A 41 -14.39 -5.83 6.64
CA TYR A 41 -15.82 -6.14 6.64
C TYR A 41 -16.65 -4.96 6.12
N ALA A 42 -16.38 -3.75 6.62
CA ALA A 42 -17.11 -2.57 6.17
C ALA A 42 -16.94 -2.33 4.66
N ALA A 43 -15.72 -2.49 4.16
CA ALA A 43 -15.46 -2.34 2.73
C ALA A 43 -16.19 -3.38 1.90
N GLU A 44 -16.20 -4.63 2.34
CA GLU A 44 -16.92 -5.70 1.65
C GLU A 44 -18.42 -5.41 1.60
N MET A 45 -19.01 -4.95 2.71
CA MET A 45 -20.44 -4.61 2.77
C MET A 45 -20.81 -3.47 1.81
N LEU A 46 -19.88 -2.54 1.59
CA LEU A 46 -20.11 -1.40 0.71
C LEU A 46 -19.65 -1.65 -0.73
N GLY A 47 -19.10 -2.83 -1.01
CA GLY A 47 -18.56 -3.14 -2.33
C GLY A 47 -17.31 -2.38 -2.69
N LEU A 48 -16.53 -1.97 -1.70
CA LEU A 48 -15.30 -1.19 -1.87
C LEU A 48 -14.06 -2.04 -1.63
N ASP A 49 -12.96 -1.68 -2.31
CA ASP A 49 -11.65 -2.25 -2.02
C ASP A 49 -10.99 -1.41 -0.92
N PRO A 50 -10.59 -2.01 0.22
CA PRO A 50 -9.93 -1.26 1.29
C PRO A 50 -8.68 -0.52 0.83
N LEU A 51 -8.00 -1.02 -0.20
CA LEU A 51 -6.78 -0.39 -0.72
C LEU A 51 -7.07 0.91 -1.47
N ASP A 52 -8.31 1.10 -1.93
CA ASP A 52 -8.72 2.30 -2.67
C ASP A 52 -9.24 3.39 -1.75
N VAL A 53 -9.50 3.07 -0.50
CA VAL A 53 -10.10 4.01 0.45
C VAL A 53 -9.03 4.94 1.02
N ALA A 54 -9.28 6.25 0.96
CA ALA A 54 -8.41 7.25 1.56
C ALA A 54 -8.22 6.96 3.06
N ASN A 55 -7.01 7.09 3.53
CA ASN A 55 -6.65 6.75 4.89
C ASN A 55 -5.71 7.78 5.48
N GLU A 56 -6.04 8.26 6.69
CA GLU A 56 -5.20 9.16 7.44
C GLU A 56 -4.57 8.43 8.63
N GLY A 57 -3.49 8.96 9.16
CA GLY A 57 -2.80 8.36 10.28
C GLY A 57 -1.92 7.18 9.89
N LYS A 58 -1.64 7.02 8.59
CA LYS A 58 -0.73 6.01 8.07
C LYS A 58 0.29 6.64 7.15
N VAL A 59 1.39 5.95 6.92
CA VAL A 59 2.44 6.41 6.02
C VAL A 59 3.02 5.22 5.26
N VAL A 60 3.30 5.45 3.98
CA VAL A 60 4.03 4.51 3.13
C VAL A 60 5.45 5.00 3.01
N VAL A 61 6.41 4.13 3.28
CA VAL A 61 7.84 4.45 3.28
C VAL A 61 8.55 3.55 2.28
N VAL A 62 9.37 4.15 1.43
CA VAL A 62 10.24 3.42 0.50
C VAL A 62 11.68 3.61 0.95
N ILE A 63 12.37 2.53 1.20
CA ILE A 63 13.76 2.55 1.67
C ILE A 63 14.57 1.46 0.98
N ARG A 64 15.89 1.52 1.13
CA ARG A 64 16.79 0.51 0.58
C ARG A 64 16.57 -0.85 1.26
N PRO A 65 16.67 -1.96 0.52
CA PRO A 65 16.52 -3.29 1.12
C PRO A 65 17.40 -3.53 2.33
N SER A 66 18.62 -3.01 2.33
CA SER A 66 19.56 -3.18 3.44
C SER A 66 19.14 -2.49 4.74
N GLU A 67 18.19 -1.55 4.66
CA GLU A 67 17.75 -0.77 5.81
C GLU A 67 16.37 -1.20 6.33
N VAL A 68 15.72 -2.16 5.67
CA VAL A 68 14.34 -2.54 5.99
C VAL A 68 14.20 -3.10 7.41
N GLU A 69 15.06 -4.03 7.81
CA GLU A 69 14.94 -4.65 9.13
C GLU A 69 15.14 -3.65 10.26
N GLU A 70 16.15 -2.79 10.13
CA GLU A 70 16.42 -1.76 11.12
C GLU A 70 15.26 -0.76 11.19
N ALA A 71 14.74 -0.33 10.05
CA ALA A 71 13.61 0.58 9.99
C ALA A 71 12.36 -0.02 10.62
N LEU A 72 12.07 -1.28 10.35
CA LEU A 72 10.93 -1.98 10.96
C LEU A 72 11.09 -2.07 12.47
N GLN A 73 12.29 -2.37 12.95
CA GLN A 73 12.56 -2.43 14.38
C GLN A 73 12.29 -1.08 15.06
N VAL A 74 12.80 0.00 14.49
CA VAL A 74 12.61 1.34 15.01
C VAL A 74 11.14 1.73 15.00
N MET A 75 10.44 1.48 13.90
CA MET A 75 9.02 1.80 13.79
C MET A 75 8.17 1.03 14.80
N ARG A 76 8.46 -0.26 14.98
CA ARG A 76 7.68 -1.12 15.89
C ARG A 76 7.88 -0.80 17.36
N GLU A 77 8.96 -0.13 17.71
CA GLU A 77 9.20 0.36 19.07
C GLU A 77 8.29 1.53 19.43
N HIS A 78 7.80 2.24 18.42
CA HIS A 78 6.87 3.34 18.63
C HIS A 78 5.44 2.81 18.79
N PRO A 79 4.64 3.34 19.74
CA PRO A 79 3.27 2.86 19.96
C PRO A 79 2.39 2.88 18.71
N LEU A 80 2.59 3.85 17.80
CA LEU A 80 1.81 3.96 16.56
C LEU A 80 2.36 3.12 15.43
N GLY A 81 3.55 2.58 15.57
CA GLY A 81 4.23 1.80 14.53
C GLY A 81 4.31 0.31 14.78
N ARG A 82 3.59 -0.21 15.77
CA ARG A 82 3.67 -1.63 16.13
C ARG A 82 3.30 -2.59 15.02
N LYS A 83 2.44 -2.16 14.10
CA LYS A 83 1.98 -2.98 12.97
C LYS A 83 2.70 -2.64 11.67
N ALA A 84 3.81 -1.95 11.74
CA ALA A 84 4.61 -1.67 10.54
C ALA A 84 5.04 -2.98 9.89
N GLU A 85 4.88 -3.08 8.57
CA GLU A 85 5.20 -4.27 7.80
C GLU A 85 5.87 -3.91 6.49
N LYS A 86 6.74 -4.80 6.03
CA LYS A 86 7.22 -4.75 4.66
C LYS A 86 6.12 -5.32 3.77
N ILE A 87 5.55 -4.48 2.91
CA ILE A 87 4.39 -4.88 2.10
C ILE A 87 4.75 -5.24 0.67
N GLY A 88 5.97 -4.95 0.22
CA GLY A 88 6.36 -5.29 -1.15
C GLY A 88 7.76 -4.83 -1.51
N GLU A 89 8.12 -5.06 -2.76
CA GLU A 89 9.43 -4.71 -3.30
C GLU A 89 9.33 -4.23 -4.73
N PHE A 90 10.24 -3.33 -5.11
CA PHE A 90 10.45 -2.99 -6.51
C PHE A 90 11.31 -4.06 -7.17
N GLY A 91 10.92 -4.47 -8.38
CA GLY A 91 11.69 -5.40 -9.20
C GLY A 91 12.44 -4.69 -10.30
N ALA A 92 13.25 -5.46 -11.05
CA ALA A 92 14.04 -4.94 -12.15
C ALA A 92 13.25 -4.71 -13.45
N LYS A 93 12.06 -5.29 -13.57
CA LYS A 93 11.21 -5.14 -14.74
C LYS A 93 10.75 -3.70 -14.87
N ARG A 94 10.80 -3.15 -16.07
CA ARG A 94 10.51 -1.74 -16.32
C ARG A 94 9.16 -1.51 -17.00
N ASP A 95 8.10 -2.02 -16.37
CA ASP A 95 6.73 -1.85 -16.87
C ASP A 95 5.95 -0.72 -16.20
N GLY A 96 6.48 -0.17 -15.10
CA GLY A 96 5.80 0.90 -14.36
C GLY A 96 4.47 0.48 -13.75
N LEU A 97 4.28 -0.82 -13.51
CA LEU A 97 3.03 -1.38 -12.99
C LEU A 97 3.19 -1.85 -11.56
N CYS A 98 2.13 -1.71 -10.78
CA CYS A 98 2.04 -2.29 -9.46
C CYS A 98 1.16 -3.53 -9.51
N GLU A 99 1.66 -4.64 -8.99
CA GLU A 99 0.97 -5.93 -8.95
C GLU A 99 0.75 -6.35 -7.52
N LEU A 100 -0.47 -6.80 -7.22
CA LEU A 100 -0.81 -7.37 -5.91
C LEU A 100 -0.81 -8.88 -6.02
N ILE A 101 -0.04 -9.53 -5.15
CA ILE A 101 -0.03 -10.98 -5.02
C ILE A 101 -1.01 -11.32 -3.91
N THR A 102 -2.12 -11.98 -4.26
CA THR A 102 -3.18 -12.26 -3.32
C THR A 102 -2.86 -13.43 -2.40
N GLU A 103 -3.64 -13.58 -1.33
CA GLU A 103 -3.46 -14.64 -0.35
C GLU A 103 -3.54 -16.04 -0.96
N VAL A 104 -4.31 -16.20 -2.02
CA VAL A 104 -4.47 -17.49 -2.71
C VAL A 104 -3.47 -17.69 -3.84
N GLY A 105 -2.48 -16.79 -3.96
CA GLY A 105 -1.45 -16.89 -4.98
C GLY A 105 -1.82 -16.31 -6.33
N GLY A 106 -2.99 -15.69 -6.44
CA GLY A 106 -3.38 -14.96 -7.65
C GLY A 106 -2.64 -13.63 -7.74
N ARG A 107 -2.76 -13.00 -8.90
CA ARG A 107 -2.11 -11.70 -9.17
C ARG A 107 -3.09 -10.77 -9.84
N ARG A 108 -3.10 -9.50 -9.42
CA ARG A 108 -3.87 -8.47 -10.10
C ARG A 108 -3.09 -7.17 -10.16
N ILE A 109 -3.32 -6.40 -11.21
CA ILE A 109 -2.71 -5.08 -11.35
C ILE A 109 -3.50 -4.10 -10.50
N ILE A 110 -2.78 -3.33 -9.69
CA ILE A 110 -3.36 -2.25 -8.93
C ILE A 110 -3.34 -0.99 -9.78
N GLN A 111 -4.50 -0.38 -9.95
CA GLN A 111 -4.64 0.86 -10.70
C GLN A 111 -5.12 1.96 -9.79
N LYS A 112 -4.79 3.19 -10.15
CA LYS A 112 -5.31 4.36 -9.47
C LYS A 112 -6.83 4.39 -9.65
N PRO A 113 -7.60 4.58 -8.57
CA PRO A 113 -9.07 4.64 -8.68
C PRO A 113 -9.51 5.75 -9.63
N TYR A 114 -10.49 5.45 -10.46
CA TYR A 114 -11.13 6.43 -11.34
C TYR A 114 -12.34 7.03 -10.65
N GLY A 115 -12.41 8.35 -10.64
CA GLY A 115 -13.50 9.07 -9.99
C GLY A 115 -13.37 9.03 -8.47
N GLU A 116 -14.43 9.43 -7.79
CA GLU A 116 -14.48 9.47 -6.34
C GLU A 116 -15.60 8.57 -5.87
N GLU A 117 -15.24 7.44 -5.25
CA GLU A 117 -16.21 6.54 -4.65
C GLU A 117 -16.67 7.06 -3.28
N LEU A 118 -15.81 7.85 -2.63
CA LEU A 118 -16.09 8.45 -1.33
C LEU A 118 -15.71 9.93 -1.36
N PRO A 119 -16.35 10.76 -0.53
CA PRO A 119 -15.97 12.15 -0.39
C PRO A 119 -14.50 12.30 0.01
N ARG A 120 -13.86 13.32 -0.52
CA ARG A 120 -12.48 13.62 -0.13
C ARG A 120 -12.44 14.16 1.29
N ILE A 121 -11.48 13.69 2.05
CA ILE A 121 -11.24 14.18 3.40
C ILE A 121 -10.29 15.38 3.39
N CYS A 122 -9.42 15.41 2.41
CA CYS A 122 -8.47 16.51 2.26
C CYS A 122 -8.05 16.73 0.81
#